data_a9f7f2090bbfca9b36d984f9a0af33a8
#
_entry.id   a9f7f2090bbfca9b36d984f9a0af33a8
#
_cell.length_a   1.000
_cell.length_b   1.000
_cell.length_c   1.000
_cell.angle_alpha   90.00
_cell.angle_beta   90.00
_cell.angle_gamma   90.00
#
_symmetry.space_group_name_H-M   'P 1'
#
loop_
_entity.id
_entity.type
_entity.pdbx_description
1 polymer ?
#
loop_
_entity_poly.entity_id
_entity_poly.type
_entity_poly.pdbx_seq_one_letter_code
_entity_poly.pdbx_strand_id
1 'polypeptide(L)'
;MKQTITRISVILTWIMGSWMPAAWAEGLPYVQDFTVEAKAAQAKRVPILVLFMSPHCVYCERVLQEFLLPMGRNADYDTKVMMRQIDIGNDAKLLDFKGKSTTQSKFANVHKVHMVPTVKFFDAQGNEMADPIVGLLTPDYYGGYLDSAIEQALVKIRAN
;
A
#
# COMPACT_ATOMS: atom_id res chain seq x y z
N MET A 1 25.38 -38.88 -63.04
CA MET A 1 25.22 -37.55 -62.44
C MET A 1 23.97 -37.57 -61.53
N LYS A 2 24.16 -37.77 -60.22
CA LYS A 2 23.05 -37.79 -59.18
C LYS A 2 23.17 -36.55 -58.38
N GLN A 3 22.16 -35.65 -58.45
CA GLN A 3 22.10 -34.49 -57.62
C GLN A 3 21.40 -34.87 -56.33
N THR A 4 22.09 -34.69 -55.20
CA THR A 4 21.61 -34.90 -53.87
C THR A 4 21.04 -33.56 -53.38
N ILE A 5 19.70 -33.44 -53.26
CA ILE A 5 19.03 -32.27 -52.72
C ILE A 5 18.97 -32.41 -51.19
N THR A 6 19.81 -31.64 -50.52
CA THR A 6 19.80 -31.55 -49.04
C THR A 6 18.62 -30.65 -48.60
N ARG A 7 17.63 -31.25 -47.98
CA ARG A 7 16.50 -30.52 -47.35
C ARG A 7 16.93 -29.93 -46.00
N ILE A 8 17.13 -28.63 -45.97
CA ILE A 8 17.33 -27.88 -44.71
C ILE A 8 15.98 -27.70 -44.07
N SER A 9 15.74 -28.44 -42.99
CA SER A 9 14.53 -28.31 -42.14
C SER A 9 14.74 -27.15 -41.17
N VAL A 10 14.13 -26.01 -41.45
CA VAL A 10 14.13 -24.86 -40.51
C VAL A 10 13.11 -25.14 -39.44
N ILE A 11 13.59 -25.52 -38.26
CA ILE A 11 12.76 -25.67 -37.06
C ILE A 11 12.54 -24.25 -36.50
N LEU A 12 11.38 -23.70 -36.79
CA LEU A 12 10.91 -22.43 -36.22
C LEU A 12 10.41 -22.70 -34.80
N THR A 13 11.28 -22.56 -33.81
CA THR A 13 10.90 -22.62 -32.38
C THR A 13 10.10 -21.38 -32.01
N TRP A 14 8.79 -21.52 -31.88
CA TRP A 14 7.89 -20.53 -31.31
C TRP A 14 8.20 -20.41 -29.82
N ILE A 15 8.87 -19.34 -29.42
CA ILE A 15 8.98 -18.93 -28.02
C ILE A 15 7.65 -18.26 -27.68
N MET A 16 6.69 -19.06 -27.18
CA MET A 16 5.52 -18.53 -26.51
C MET A 16 5.98 -17.96 -25.17
N GLY A 17 6.29 -16.66 -25.15
CA GLY A 17 6.50 -15.93 -23.92
C GLY A 17 5.20 -15.99 -23.09
N SER A 18 5.21 -16.79 -22.04
CA SER A 18 4.14 -16.83 -21.06
C SER A 18 4.08 -15.47 -20.38
N TRP A 19 3.19 -14.61 -20.83
CA TRP A 19 2.81 -13.39 -20.12
C TRP A 19 1.96 -13.85 -18.92
N MET A 20 2.64 -14.11 -17.80
CA MET A 20 1.94 -14.30 -16.54
C MET A 20 1.28 -12.96 -16.16
N PRO A 21 -0.06 -12.90 -16.07
CA PRO A 21 -0.69 -11.74 -15.49
C PRO A 21 -0.20 -11.64 -14.05
N ALA A 22 0.30 -10.46 -13.65
CA ALA A 22 0.62 -10.19 -12.26
C ALA A 22 -0.64 -10.47 -11.43
N ALA A 23 -0.59 -11.49 -10.58
CA ALA A 23 -1.65 -11.77 -9.63
C ALA A 23 -1.78 -10.52 -8.76
N TRP A 24 -2.91 -9.84 -8.87
CA TRP A 24 -3.25 -8.70 -8.02
C TRP A 24 -3.31 -9.23 -6.58
N ALA A 25 -2.39 -8.80 -5.75
CA ALA A 25 -2.44 -9.14 -4.33
C ALA A 25 -3.79 -8.68 -3.77
N GLU A 26 -4.49 -9.57 -3.06
CA GLU A 26 -5.84 -9.33 -2.50
C GLU A 26 -5.86 -8.29 -1.37
N GLY A 27 -4.85 -7.44 -1.24
CA GLY A 27 -4.74 -6.45 -0.18
C GLY A 27 -3.79 -5.31 -0.53
N LEU A 28 -3.71 -4.33 0.34
CA LEU A 28 -2.68 -3.31 0.27
C LEU A 28 -1.30 -3.93 0.57
N PRO A 29 -0.20 -3.38 0.02
CA PRO A 29 1.14 -3.82 0.37
C PRO A 29 1.41 -3.66 1.87
N TYR A 30 1.95 -4.70 2.52
CA TYR A 30 2.48 -4.58 3.88
C TYR A 30 3.78 -3.79 3.88
N VAL A 31 3.93 -2.91 4.87
CA VAL A 31 5.19 -2.17 5.02
C VAL A 31 6.28 -3.10 5.54
N GLN A 32 7.43 -3.06 4.87
CA GLN A 32 8.67 -3.70 5.30
C GLN A 32 9.75 -2.66 5.65
N ASP A 33 9.74 -1.53 4.96
CA ASP A 33 10.74 -0.47 5.12
C ASP A 33 10.10 0.90 4.85
N PHE A 34 9.85 1.66 5.91
CA PHE A 34 9.32 3.02 5.78
C PHE A 34 10.31 3.99 5.15
N THR A 35 11.62 3.71 5.12
CA THR A 35 12.57 4.62 4.43
C THR A 35 12.39 4.57 2.92
N VAL A 36 12.02 3.40 2.38
CA VAL A 36 11.68 3.23 0.95
C VAL A 36 10.37 3.93 0.63
N GLU A 37 9.33 3.68 1.46
CA GLU A 37 8.02 4.31 1.30
C GLU A 37 8.10 5.84 1.40
N ALA A 38 8.87 6.33 2.36
CA ALA A 38 9.11 7.76 2.57
C ALA A 38 9.74 8.45 1.35
N LYS A 39 10.77 7.83 0.75
CA LYS A 39 11.40 8.36 -0.47
C LYS A 39 10.41 8.42 -1.64
N ALA A 40 9.60 7.38 -1.81
CA ALA A 40 8.60 7.33 -2.88
C ALA A 40 7.48 8.37 -2.65
N ALA A 41 6.98 8.51 -1.42
CA ALA A 41 5.98 9.49 -1.06
C ALA A 41 6.49 10.93 -1.21
N GLN A 42 7.74 11.20 -0.79
CA GLN A 42 8.38 12.49 -0.95
C GLN A 42 8.53 12.89 -2.41
N ALA A 43 8.96 11.95 -3.28
CA ALA A 43 9.09 12.20 -4.72
C ALA A 43 7.76 12.57 -5.37
N LYS A 44 6.66 11.98 -4.91
CA LYS A 44 5.29 12.26 -5.37
C LYS A 44 4.63 13.45 -4.65
N ARG A 45 5.20 13.91 -3.53
CA ARG A 45 4.63 14.92 -2.63
C ARG A 45 3.22 14.51 -2.14
N VAL A 46 3.08 13.26 -1.67
CA VAL A 46 1.83 12.69 -1.18
C VAL A 46 2.00 12.08 0.22
N PRO A 47 0.94 11.99 1.03
CA PRO A 47 0.97 11.28 2.29
C PRO A 47 1.05 9.75 2.10
N ILE A 48 1.57 9.08 3.12
CA ILE A 48 1.47 7.63 3.29
C ILE A 48 0.29 7.35 4.20
N LEU A 49 -0.78 6.80 3.64
CA LEU A 49 -1.90 6.25 4.39
C LEU A 49 -1.52 4.84 4.86
N VAL A 50 -1.61 4.60 6.16
CA VAL A 50 -1.36 3.28 6.75
C VAL A 50 -2.62 2.77 7.41
N LEU A 51 -3.15 1.66 6.91
CA LEU A 51 -4.18 0.88 7.58
C LEU A 51 -3.52 -0.01 8.63
N PHE A 52 -3.80 0.23 9.88
CA PHE A 52 -3.49 -0.67 10.98
C PHE A 52 -4.65 -1.64 11.15
N MET A 53 -4.35 -2.92 11.00
CA MET A 53 -5.33 -4.00 11.00
C MET A 53 -4.86 -5.20 11.84
N SER A 54 -5.70 -6.19 11.96
CA SER A 54 -5.39 -7.48 12.58
C SER A 54 -6.06 -8.60 11.79
N PRO A 55 -5.50 -9.82 11.75
CA PRO A 55 -6.17 -10.99 11.18
C PRO A 55 -7.55 -11.22 11.81
N HIS A 56 -8.50 -11.69 11.01
CA HIS A 56 -9.88 -11.98 11.45
C HIS A 56 -10.70 -10.77 11.96
N CYS A 57 -10.24 -9.56 11.71
CA CYS A 57 -10.96 -8.34 12.03
C CYS A 57 -11.97 -8.01 10.90
N VAL A 58 -13.26 -8.31 11.11
CA VAL A 58 -14.32 -8.09 10.11
C VAL A 58 -14.39 -6.63 9.66
N TYR A 59 -14.27 -5.67 10.59
CA TYR A 59 -14.30 -4.25 10.25
C TYR A 59 -13.04 -3.80 9.50
N CYS A 60 -11.89 -4.42 9.76
CA CYS A 60 -10.66 -4.15 9.00
C CYS A 60 -10.83 -4.61 7.54
N GLU A 61 -11.40 -5.80 7.35
CA GLU A 61 -11.68 -6.34 6.03
C GLU A 61 -12.66 -5.45 5.27
N ARG A 62 -13.71 -4.95 5.94
CA ARG A 62 -14.65 -4.02 5.32
C ARG A 62 -13.98 -2.73 4.90
N VAL A 63 -13.15 -2.11 5.76
CA VAL A 63 -12.39 -0.89 5.40
C VAL A 63 -11.48 -1.15 4.20
N LEU A 64 -10.81 -2.29 4.18
CA LEU A 64 -9.92 -2.66 3.09
C LEU A 64 -10.69 -2.87 1.78
N GLN A 65 -11.73 -3.71 1.78
CA GLN A 65 -12.42 -4.14 0.55
C GLN A 65 -13.41 -3.11 0.02
N GLU A 66 -14.16 -2.44 0.92
CA GLU A 66 -15.21 -1.52 0.52
C GLU A 66 -14.68 -0.11 0.19
N PHE A 67 -13.51 0.28 0.74
CA PHE A 67 -12.98 1.63 0.59
C PHE A 67 -11.56 1.67 0.02
N LEU A 68 -10.55 1.11 0.71
CA LEU A 68 -9.16 1.35 0.35
C LEU A 68 -8.73 0.67 -0.96
N LEU A 69 -9.18 -0.55 -1.23
CA LEU A 69 -8.86 -1.22 -2.49
C LEU A 69 -9.54 -0.56 -3.71
N PRO A 70 -10.83 -0.16 -3.65
CA PRO A 70 -11.42 0.66 -4.71
C PRO A 70 -10.69 1.98 -4.95
N MET A 71 -10.32 2.70 -3.87
CA MET A 71 -9.51 3.92 -3.99
C MET A 71 -8.14 3.64 -4.61
N GLY A 72 -7.45 2.58 -4.19
CA GLY A 72 -6.14 2.19 -4.74
C GLY A 72 -6.15 1.73 -6.20
N ARG A 73 -7.33 1.34 -6.73
CA ARG A 73 -7.54 1.01 -8.16
C ARG A 73 -7.93 2.23 -9.00
N ASN A 74 -8.31 3.31 -8.37
CA ASN A 74 -8.70 4.55 -9.06
C ASN A 74 -7.46 5.43 -9.25
N ALA A 75 -7.10 5.70 -10.51
CA ALA A 75 -5.94 6.49 -10.89
C ALA A 75 -5.94 7.92 -10.30
N ASP A 76 -7.10 8.46 -9.93
CA ASP A 76 -7.20 9.77 -9.27
C ASP A 76 -6.47 9.82 -7.92
N TYR A 77 -6.29 8.67 -7.26
CA TYR A 77 -5.57 8.57 -5.98
C TYR A 77 -4.05 8.38 -6.14
N ASP A 78 -3.54 8.02 -7.31
CA ASP A 78 -2.11 7.80 -7.56
C ASP A 78 -1.26 9.04 -7.29
N THR A 79 -1.86 10.22 -7.45
CA THR A 79 -1.25 11.53 -7.20
C THR A 79 -1.66 12.15 -5.87
N LYS A 80 -2.45 11.46 -5.06
CA LYS A 80 -3.02 11.97 -3.80
C LYS A 80 -2.50 11.24 -2.57
N VAL A 81 -2.23 9.95 -2.67
CA VAL A 81 -1.90 9.12 -1.49
C VAL A 81 -1.16 7.85 -1.87
N MET A 82 -0.26 7.39 -1.01
CA MET A 82 0.29 6.02 -1.05
C MET A 82 -0.35 5.21 0.06
N MET A 83 -0.95 4.07 -0.28
CA MET A 83 -1.67 3.24 0.69
C MET A 83 -0.87 2.01 1.07
N ARG A 84 -0.77 1.72 2.37
CA ARG A 84 -0.04 0.59 2.95
C ARG A 84 -0.84 0.00 4.11
N GLN A 85 -0.46 -1.20 4.53
CA GLN A 85 -1.06 -1.82 5.71
C GLN A 85 -0.01 -2.39 6.67
N ILE A 86 -0.39 -2.48 7.95
CA ILE A 86 0.36 -3.05 9.05
C ILE A 86 -0.58 -3.95 9.87
N ASP A 87 -0.10 -5.13 10.24
CA ASP A 87 -0.77 -6.00 11.20
C ASP A 87 -0.24 -5.71 12.62
N ILE A 88 -1.10 -5.15 13.48
CA ILE A 88 -0.70 -4.73 14.84
C ILE A 88 -0.35 -5.89 15.76
N GLY A 89 -0.74 -7.11 15.43
CA GLY A 89 -0.42 -8.34 16.18
C GLY A 89 0.81 -9.07 15.66
N ASN A 90 1.46 -8.59 14.59
CA ASN A 90 2.54 -9.30 13.94
C ASN A 90 3.92 -8.76 14.36
N ASP A 91 4.82 -9.69 14.74
CA ASP A 91 6.21 -9.37 15.07
C ASP A 91 7.18 -9.44 13.88
N ALA A 92 6.65 -9.46 12.64
CA ALA A 92 7.48 -9.31 11.44
C ALA A 92 8.30 -8.02 11.51
N LYS A 93 9.57 -8.12 11.12
CA LYS A 93 10.49 -6.99 11.13
C LYS A 93 10.09 -5.95 10.10
N LEU A 94 10.26 -4.69 10.47
CA LEU A 94 10.20 -3.56 9.55
C LEU A 94 11.25 -2.49 9.96
N LEU A 95 11.61 -1.61 9.04
CA LEU A 95 12.36 -0.40 9.34
C LEU A 95 11.39 0.79 9.49
N ASP A 96 11.53 1.55 10.56
CA ASP A 96 10.74 2.76 10.77
C ASP A 96 11.19 3.92 9.83
N PHE A 97 10.55 5.08 9.92
CA PHE A 97 10.88 6.26 9.11
C PHE A 97 12.32 6.76 9.28
N LYS A 98 13.01 6.38 10.36
CA LYS A 98 14.40 6.73 10.64
C LYS A 98 15.38 5.61 10.29
N GLY A 99 14.89 4.51 9.68
CA GLY A 99 15.69 3.33 9.35
C GLY A 99 16.03 2.45 10.56
N LYS A 100 15.40 2.68 11.71
CA LYS A 100 15.60 1.85 12.89
C LYS A 100 14.78 0.56 12.75
N SER A 101 15.43 -0.59 13.01
CA SER A 101 14.76 -1.89 13.02
C SER A 101 13.76 -1.99 14.19
N THR A 102 12.52 -2.37 13.86
CA THR A 102 11.43 -2.60 14.80
C THR A 102 10.56 -3.76 14.31
N THR A 103 9.39 -3.97 14.90
CA THR A 103 8.37 -4.90 14.42
C THR A 103 7.07 -4.16 14.14
N GLN A 104 6.17 -4.76 13.36
CA GLN A 104 4.87 -4.17 13.06
C GLN A 104 4.09 -3.86 14.34
N SER A 105 4.06 -4.80 15.30
CA SER A 105 3.40 -4.61 16.61
C SER A 105 4.01 -3.45 17.42
N LYS A 106 5.34 -3.36 17.49
CA LYS A 106 6.03 -2.27 18.20
C LYS A 106 5.82 -0.92 17.51
N PHE A 107 5.85 -0.89 16.18
CA PHE A 107 5.56 0.31 15.41
C PHE A 107 4.14 0.83 15.70
N ALA A 108 3.14 -0.05 15.70
CA ALA A 108 1.77 0.29 16.06
C ALA A 108 1.66 0.88 17.47
N ASN A 109 2.34 0.26 18.45
CA ASN A 109 2.38 0.74 19.83
C ASN A 109 3.03 2.13 19.96
N VAL A 110 4.15 2.39 19.27
CA VAL A 110 4.82 3.71 19.24
C VAL A 110 3.86 4.78 18.70
N HIS A 111 3.07 4.44 17.69
CA HIS A 111 2.05 5.32 17.13
C HIS A 111 0.71 5.29 17.87
N LYS A 112 0.67 4.69 19.08
CA LYS A 112 -0.51 4.65 19.97
C LYS A 112 -1.74 4.02 19.32
N VAL A 113 -1.54 3.04 18.45
CA VAL A 113 -2.63 2.28 17.82
C VAL A 113 -2.95 1.07 18.70
N HIS A 114 -4.11 1.11 19.35
CA HIS A 114 -4.60 0.07 20.26
C HIS A 114 -5.94 -0.52 19.82
N MET A 115 -6.52 0.02 18.76
CA MET A 115 -7.80 -0.42 18.20
C MET A 115 -7.66 -0.57 16.68
N VAL A 116 -8.34 -1.52 16.09
CA VAL A 116 -8.37 -1.76 14.66
C VAL A 116 -9.82 -1.84 14.15
N PRO A 117 -10.09 -1.41 12.90
CA PRO A 117 -9.16 -0.72 12.01
C PRO A 117 -8.81 0.68 12.51
N THR A 118 -7.58 1.12 12.29
CA THR A 118 -7.19 2.52 12.43
C THR A 118 -6.44 2.93 11.18
N VAL A 119 -6.80 4.07 10.60
CA VAL A 119 -6.10 4.67 9.45
C VAL A 119 -5.37 5.91 9.93
N LYS A 120 -4.07 6.00 9.62
CA LYS A 120 -3.23 7.17 9.89
C LYS A 120 -2.54 7.65 8.62
N PHE A 121 -2.20 8.93 8.61
CA PHE A 121 -1.61 9.62 7.47
C PHE A 121 -0.27 10.22 7.87
N PHE A 122 0.81 9.83 7.21
CA PHE A 122 2.17 10.24 7.54
C PHE A 122 2.81 11.01 6.40
N ASP A 123 3.70 11.96 6.75
CA ASP A 123 4.67 12.50 5.80
C ASP A 123 5.89 11.57 5.65
N ALA A 124 6.86 11.97 4.83
CA ALA A 124 8.11 11.23 4.63
C ALA A 124 9.03 11.20 5.87
N GLN A 125 8.77 12.00 6.88
CA GLN A 125 9.51 12.06 8.15
C GLN A 125 8.80 11.24 9.26
N GLY A 126 7.60 10.71 9.00
CA GLY A 126 6.78 9.97 9.95
C GLY A 126 5.94 10.85 10.88
N ASN A 127 5.75 12.13 10.53
CA ASN A 127 4.84 13.00 11.25
C ASN A 127 3.39 12.74 10.80
N GLU A 128 2.46 12.79 11.73
CA GLU A 128 1.02 12.63 11.44
C GLU A 128 0.47 13.91 10.79
N MET A 129 -0.12 13.78 9.60
CA MET A 129 -0.57 14.90 8.78
C MET A 129 -2.07 15.19 8.87
N ALA A 130 -2.85 14.23 9.36
CA ALA A 130 -4.29 14.36 9.63
C ALA A 130 -4.66 13.58 10.89
N ASP A 131 -5.85 13.85 11.42
CA ASP A 131 -6.38 13.08 12.55
C ASP A 131 -6.60 11.62 12.15
N PRO A 132 -6.32 10.66 13.04
CA PRO A 132 -6.53 9.25 12.76
C PRO A 132 -8.03 8.94 12.62
N ILE A 133 -8.37 8.05 11.69
CA ILE A 133 -9.72 7.49 11.57
C ILE A 133 -9.73 6.16 12.31
N VAL A 134 -10.45 6.10 13.44
CA VAL A 134 -10.48 4.92 14.32
C VAL A 134 -11.81 4.20 14.20
N GLY A 135 -11.78 2.90 13.91
CA GLY A 135 -12.97 2.07 13.74
C GLY A 135 -13.68 2.31 12.40
N LEU A 136 -14.86 1.71 12.27
CA LEU A 136 -15.79 1.90 11.14
C LEU A 136 -17.16 2.30 11.70
N LEU A 137 -17.25 3.53 12.27
CA LEU A 137 -18.43 3.97 13.02
C LEU A 137 -19.59 4.39 12.11
N THR A 138 -19.31 4.99 10.96
CA THR A 138 -20.30 5.50 10.00
C THR A 138 -19.95 5.06 8.60
N PRO A 139 -20.29 3.81 8.21
CA PRO A 139 -19.89 3.25 6.92
C PRO A 139 -20.30 4.12 5.72
N ASP A 140 -21.51 4.67 5.72
CA ASP A 140 -22.04 5.47 4.62
C ASP A 140 -21.22 6.75 4.34
N TYR A 141 -20.50 7.26 5.33
CA TYR A 141 -19.68 8.47 5.23
C TYR A 141 -18.18 8.19 5.27
N TYR A 142 -17.77 6.93 5.42
CA TYR A 142 -16.37 6.57 5.67
C TYR A 142 -15.45 6.99 4.53
N GLY A 143 -15.88 6.82 3.28
CA GLY A 143 -15.14 7.30 2.10
C GLY A 143 -14.88 8.81 2.15
N GLY A 144 -15.89 9.60 2.55
CA GLY A 144 -15.74 11.04 2.70
C GLY A 144 -14.77 11.45 3.81
N TYR A 145 -14.68 10.68 4.91
CA TYR A 145 -13.66 10.91 5.94
C TYR A 145 -12.26 10.62 5.44
N LEU A 146 -12.08 9.54 4.66
CA LEU A 146 -10.81 9.21 4.02
C LEU A 146 -10.38 10.34 3.06
N ASP A 147 -11.27 10.78 2.18
CA ASP A 147 -11.00 11.85 1.22
C ASP A 147 -10.62 13.16 1.93
N SER A 148 -11.37 13.53 2.97
CA SER A 148 -11.09 14.73 3.76
C SER A 148 -9.73 14.67 4.45
N ALA A 149 -9.36 13.53 5.02
CA ALA A 149 -8.08 13.35 5.71
C ALA A 149 -6.90 13.32 4.70
N ILE A 150 -7.09 12.70 3.53
CA ILE A 150 -6.10 12.72 2.44
C ILE A 150 -5.86 14.16 1.99
N GLU A 151 -6.92 14.95 1.76
CA GLU A 151 -6.80 16.32 1.31
C GLU A 151 -6.11 17.21 2.35
N GLN A 152 -6.47 17.08 3.64
CA GLN A 152 -5.78 17.76 4.73
C GLN A 152 -4.28 17.47 4.76
N ALA A 153 -3.91 16.18 4.62
CA ALA A 153 -2.53 15.75 4.60
C ALA A 153 -1.78 16.30 3.37
N LEU A 154 -2.42 16.26 2.18
CA LEU A 154 -1.87 16.82 0.95
C LEU A 154 -1.58 18.31 1.05
N VAL A 155 -2.52 19.09 1.57
CA VAL A 155 -2.36 20.55 1.74
C VAL A 155 -1.13 20.81 2.61
N LYS A 156 -0.99 20.14 3.75
CA LYS A 156 0.16 20.30 4.65
C LYS A 156 1.50 19.91 3.99
N ILE A 157 1.54 18.79 3.26
CA ILE A 157 2.76 18.30 2.60
C ILE A 157 3.17 19.21 1.44
N ARG A 158 2.20 19.76 0.71
CA ARG A 158 2.50 20.61 -0.45
C ARG A 158 2.78 22.06 -0.09
N ALA A 159 2.42 22.48 1.12
CA ALA A 159 2.75 23.81 1.65
C ALA A 159 4.21 23.92 2.16
N ASN A 160 4.84 22.78 2.45
CA ASN A 160 6.25 22.67 2.87
C ASN A 160 7.15 22.28 1.67
#